data_566030510ae285a9b657defe8e43a821
#
_entry.id   566030510ae285a9b657defe8e43a821
#
_cell.length_a   1.000
_cell.length_b   1.000
_cell.length_c   1.000
_cell.angle_alpha   90.00
_cell.angle_beta   90.00
_cell.angle_gamma   90.00
#
_symmetry.space_group_name_H-M   'P 1'
#
loop_
_entity.id
_entity.type
_entity.pdbx_description
1 polymer ?
#
loop_
_entity_poly.entity_id
_entity_poly.type
_entity_poly.pdbx_seq_one_letter_code
_entity_poly.pdbx_strand_id
1 'polypeptide(L)'
;MAETGASAARPVAAFSAELWEQAGWLPCQLSVELPVPDFTVRDLMRLSVGSLVETRWQSGHDVPLHANRRQIGWIEFEAMGESLAVLLSALS
;
A
#
# COMPACT_ATOMS: atom_id res chain seq x y z
N MET A 1 21.17 -2.46 14.15
CA MET A 1 20.77 -2.80 13.53
C MET A 1 21.17 -2.79 12.77
N ALA A 2 21.33 -2.65 12.80
CA ALA A 2 21.44 -2.53 12.10
C ALA A 2 20.95 -2.88 11.55
N GLU A 3 20.61 -3.12 11.58
CA GLU A 3 20.03 -3.28 10.92
C GLU A 3 19.63 -2.46 10.70
N THR A 4 19.74 -1.78 10.81
CA THR A 4 19.17 -0.97 10.47
C THR A 4 19.17 -0.54 9.26
N GLY A 5 18.96 0.18 8.83
CA GLY A 5 18.77 0.67 7.53
C GLY A 5 18.83 -0.34 6.46
N ALA A 6 19.85 -1.03 6.46
CA ALA A 6 19.99 -2.11 5.51
C ALA A 6 18.80 -3.05 5.51
N SER A 7 18.04 -2.99 6.57
CA SER A 7 16.88 -3.85 6.67
C SER A 7 15.83 -3.56 5.61
N ALA A 8 15.94 -2.43 4.91
CA ALA A 8 14.97 -2.10 3.88
C ALA A 8 14.86 -3.19 2.81
N ALA A 9 15.90 -3.96 2.62
CA ALA A 9 15.88 -5.02 1.62
C ALA A 9 15.34 -6.35 2.14
N ARG A 10 14.95 -6.42 3.40
CA ARG A 10 14.49 -7.67 3.97
C ARG A 10 13.09 -8.02 3.48
N PRO A 11 12.87 -9.26 3.06
CA PRO A 11 11.52 -9.66 2.71
C PRO A 11 10.62 -9.74 3.93
N VAL A 12 9.33 -9.64 3.71
CA VAL A 12 8.35 -9.72 4.79
C VAL A 12 8.46 -11.04 5.54
N ALA A 13 8.82 -12.12 4.85
CA ALA A 13 8.88 -13.45 5.43
C ALA A 13 10.21 -13.77 6.10
N ALA A 14 10.99 -12.75 6.48
CA ALA A 14 12.31 -12.98 7.06
C ALA A 14 12.29 -13.35 8.54
N PHE A 15 11.12 -13.45 9.16
CA PHE A 15 11.01 -13.86 10.55
C PHE A 15 11.08 -15.36 10.67
N SER A 16 11.30 -15.86 11.90
CA SER A 16 11.42 -17.29 12.13
C SER A 16 10.14 -18.02 11.75
N ALA A 17 10.29 -19.28 11.33
CA ALA A 17 9.14 -20.10 10.96
C ALA A 17 8.18 -20.29 12.14
N GLU A 18 8.73 -20.40 13.35
CA GLU A 18 7.89 -20.57 14.52
C GLU A 18 6.99 -19.37 14.75
N LEU A 19 7.56 -18.18 14.59
CA LEU A 19 6.79 -16.96 14.74
C LEU A 19 5.67 -16.91 13.69
N TRP A 20 5.99 -17.26 12.46
CA TRP A 20 5.01 -17.26 11.40
C TRP A 20 3.89 -18.26 11.63
N GLU A 21 4.24 -19.44 12.19
CA GLU A 21 3.21 -20.41 12.49
C GLU A 21 2.23 -19.90 13.53
N GLN A 22 2.75 -19.21 14.54
CA GLN A 22 1.89 -18.69 15.59
C GLN A 22 1.09 -17.48 15.14
N ALA A 23 1.70 -16.62 14.35
CA ALA A 23 1.07 -15.38 13.92
C ALA A 23 0.35 -15.49 12.58
N GLY A 24 0.55 -16.57 11.86
CA GLY A 24 0.05 -16.68 10.50
C GLY A 24 -1.47 -16.63 10.36
N TRP A 25 -2.18 -16.85 11.45
CA TRP A 25 -3.64 -16.83 11.43
C TRP A 25 -4.21 -15.47 11.79
N LEU A 26 -3.37 -14.52 12.18
CA LEU A 26 -3.83 -13.19 12.51
C LEU A 26 -4.27 -12.46 11.25
N PRO A 27 -5.40 -11.77 11.31
CA PRO A 27 -5.82 -10.99 10.16
C PRO A 27 -4.89 -9.83 9.91
N CYS A 28 -4.64 -9.57 8.64
CA CYS A 28 -3.78 -8.47 8.24
C CYS A 28 -4.51 -7.68 7.17
N GLN A 29 -4.70 -6.40 7.42
CA GLN A 29 -5.39 -5.54 6.47
C GLN A 29 -4.39 -4.92 5.50
N LEU A 30 -4.57 -5.25 4.24
CA LEU A 30 -3.75 -4.68 3.17
C LEU A 30 -4.50 -3.51 2.56
N SER A 31 -3.81 -2.39 2.40
CA SER A 31 -4.45 -1.22 1.82
C SER A 31 -3.48 -0.49 0.89
N VAL A 32 -4.05 0.23 -0.05
CA VAL A 32 -3.29 1.04 -0.99
C VAL A 32 -3.79 2.46 -0.84
N GLU A 33 -2.86 3.39 -0.64
CA GLU A 33 -3.21 4.79 -0.48
C GLU A 33 -2.69 5.59 -1.65
N LEU A 34 -3.55 6.42 -2.17
CA LEU A 34 -3.20 7.31 -3.27
C LEU A 34 -3.31 8.74 -2.76
N PRO A 35 -2.19 9.38 -2.42
CA PRO A 35 -2.27 10.71 -1.83
C PRO A 35 -2.79 11.74 -2.84
N VAL A 36 -3.58 12.66 -2.34
CA VAL A 36 -4.12 13.75 -3.14
C VAL A 36 -3.54 15.04 -2.59
N PRO A 37 -2.61 15.68 -3.30
CA PRO A 37 -1.98 16.90 -2.79
C PRO A 37 -2.96 18.06 -2.78
N ASP A 38 -2.76 18.96 -1.83
CA ASP A 38 -3.50 20.23 -1.75
C ASP A 38 -5.01 20.07 -1.57
N PHE A 39 -5.44 18.91 -1.09
CA PHE A 39 -6.86 18.68 -0.83
C PHE A 39 -7.20 19.26 0.54
N THR A 40 -8.25 20.08 0.58
CA THR A 40 -8.64 20.83 1.77
C THR A 40 -9.94 20.30 2.36
N VAL A 41 -10.22 20.72 3.59
CA VAL A 41 -11.51 20.40 4.20
C VAL A 41 -12.66 20.99 3.39
N ARG A 42 -12.44 22.16 2.79
CA ARG A 42 -13.46 22.75 1.92
C ARG A 42 -13.76 21.84 0.74
N ASP A 43 -12.73 21.24 0.14
CA ASP A 43 -12.93 20.30 -0.95
C ASP A 43 -13.70 19.08 -0.47
N LEU A 44 -13.39 18.60 0.72
CA LEU A 44 -14.10 17.46 1.30
C LEU A 44 -15.59 17.75 1.43
N MET A 45 -15.91 18.95 1.88
CA MET A 45 -17.30 19.33 2.11
C MET A 45 -18.10 19.47 0.80
N ARG A 46 -17.41 19.57 -0.33
CA ARG A 46 -18.06 19.68 -1.64
C ARG A 46 -18.21 18.35 -2.36
N LEU A 47 -17.74 17.27 -1.76
CA LEU A 47 -17.83 15.96 -2.40
C LEU A 47 -19.27 15.47 -2.44
N SER A 48 -19.63 14.89 -3.56
CA SER A 48 -20.93 14.26 -3.73
C SER A 48 -20.75 13.08 -4.68
N VAL A 49 -21.82 12.28 -4.79
CA VAL A 49 -21.77 11.14 -5.70
C VAL A 49 -21.54 11.67 -7.12
N GLY A 50 -20.54 11.10 -7.77
CA GLY A 50 -20.14 11.52 -9.11
C GLY A 50 -19.01 12.53 -9.15
N SER A 51 -18.56 13.02 -7.99
CA SER A 51 -17.42 13.91 -7.96
C SER A 51 -16.16 13.21 -8.46
N LEU A 52 -15.32 13.95 -9.17
CA LEU A 52 -14.02 13.48 -9.58
C LEU A 52 -12.96 14.15 -8.73
N VAL A 53 -12.07 13.32 -8.17
CA VAL A 53 -10.94 13.84 -7.41
C VAL A 53 -9.68 13.52 -8.18
N GLU A 54 -9.00 14.57 -8.62
CA GLU A 54 -7.76 14.38 -9.37
C GLU A 54 -6.61 14.21 -8.41
N THR A 55 -5.94 13.09 -8.52
CA THR A 55 -4.86 12.75 -7.57
C THR A 55 -3.52 13.31 -7.99
N ARG A 56 -3.36 13.62 -9.28
CA ARG A 56 -2.08 14.03 -9.86
C ARG A 56 -1.03 12.93 -9.82
N TRP A 57 -1.44 11.72 -9.45
CA TRP A 57 -0.56 10.58 -9.50
C TRP A 57 -0.53 10.08 -10.93
N GLN A 58 0.66 9.93 -11.48
CA GLN A 58 0.76 9.57 -12.88
C GLN A 58 0.51 8.08 -13.06
N SER A 59 -0.23 7.77 -14.11
CA SER A 59 -0.50 6.40 -14.47
C SER A 59 0.80 5.67 -14.73
N GLY A 60 0.91 4.46 -14.19
CA GLY A 60 2.12 3.66 -14.36
C GLY A 60 3.17 3.86 -13.28
N HIS A 61 2.95 4.81 -12.37
CA HIS A 61 3.87 4.99 -11.25
C HIS A 61 3.46 4.09 -10.10
N ASP A 62 4.45 3.64 -9.34
CA ASP A 62 4.20 2.77 -8.19
C ASP A 62 3.45 3.51 -7.10
N VAL A 63 2.61 2.77 -6.40
CA VAL A 63 1.77 3.32 -5.34
C VAL A 63 2.15 2.63 -4.02
N PRO A 64 2.19 3.37 -2.91
CA PRO A 64 2.54 2.75 -1.63
C PRO A 64 1.54 1.69 -1.20
N LEU A 65 2.06 0.58 -0.69
CA LEU A 65 1.26 -0.50 -0.14
C LEU A 65 1.43 -0.51 1.37
N HIS A 66 0.33 -0.61 2.09
CA HIS A 66 0.36 -0.62 3.55
C HIS A 66 -0.21 -1.92 4.08
N ALA A 67 0.37 -2.40 5.17
CA ALA A 67 -0.16 -3.51 5.94
C ALA A 67 -0.41 -2.98 7.34
N ASN A 68 -1.67 -3.01 7.78
CA ASN A 68 -2.07 -2.49 9.09
C ASN A 68 -1.53 -1.08 9.32
N ARG A 69 -1.64 -0.23 8.27
CA ARG A 69 -1.26 1.19 8.32
C ARG A 69 0.24 1.45 8.29
N ARG A 70 1.04 0.42 8.07
CA ARG A 70 2.48 0.60 7.94
C ARG A 70 2.88 0.31 6.50
N GLN A 71 3.61 1.21 5.90
CA GLN A 71 4.05 1.01 4.53
C GLN A 71 5.05 -0.13 4.47
N ILE A 72 4.78 -1.09 3.59
CA ILE A 72 5.65 -2.25 3.44
C ILE A 72 6.27 -2.35 2.05
N GLY A 73 5.79 -1.55 1.11
CA GLY A 73 6.32 -1.65 -0.24
C GLY A 73 5.57 -0.78 -1.21
N TRP A 74 5.71 -1.14 -2.48
CA TRP A 74 5.13 -0.41 -3.60
C TRP A 74 4.46 -1.38 -4.54
N ILE A 75 3.40 -0.94 -5.17
CA ILE A 75 2.65 -1.79 -6.08
C ILE A 75 2.32 -1.06 -7.38
N GLU A 76 1.98 -1.84 -8.38
CA GLU A 76 1.36 -1.35 -9.60
C GLU A 76 0.01 -2.00 -9.72
N PHE A 77 -0.95 -1.25 -10.26
CA PHE A 77 -2.28 -1.80 -10.49
C PHE A 77 -2.30 -2.63 -11.76
N GLU A 78 -3.03 -3.72 -11.72
CA GLU A 78 -3.26 -4.56 -12.89
C GLU A 78 -4.71 -4.99 -12.96
N ALA A 79 -5.23 -5.04 -14.16
CA ALA A 79 -6.59 -5.53 -14.37
C ALA A 79 -6.52 -7.03 -14.59
N MET A 80 -7.32 -7.79 -13.85
CA MET A 80 -7.42 -9.23 -14.02
C MET A 80 -8.89 -9.58 -14.22
N GLY A 81 -9.28 -9.72 -15.48
CA GLY A 81 -10.68 -9.89 -15.78
C GLY A 81 -11.48 -8.69 -15.33
N GLU A 82 -12.45 -8.92 -14.46
CA GLU A 82 -13.24 -7.84 -13.91
C GLU A 82 -12.72 -7.35 -12.56
N SER A 83 -11.62 -7.92 -12.10
CA SER A 83 -11.05 -7.56 -10.80
C SER A 83 -9.84 -6.66 -10.98
N LEU A 84 -9.61 -5.81 -9.99
CA LEU A 84 -8.41 -5.00 -9.93
C LEU A 84 -7.42 -5.71 -9.01
N ALA A 85 -6.24 -5.97 -9.52
CA ALA A 85 -5.18 -6.62 -8.75
C ALA A 85 -4.03 -5.66 -8.53
N VAL A 86 -3.19 -5.98 -7.57
CA VAL A 86 -1.98 -5.21 -7.33
C VAL A 86 -0.77 -6.13 -7.50
N LEU A 87 0.23 -5.61 -8.18
CA LEU A 87 1.48 -6.31 -8.40
C LEU A 87 2.54 -5.68 -7.52
N LEU A 88 3.15 -6.48 -6.66
CA LEU A 88 4.21 -5.95 -5.79
C LEU A 88 5.44 -5.65 -6.63
N SER A 89 5.85 -4.38 -6.63
CA SER A 89 7.01 -3.96 -7.41
C SER A 89 8.26 -3.81 -6.56
N ALA A 90 8.11 -3.54 -5.28
CA ALA A 90 9.24 -3.41 -4.37
C ALA A 90 8.80 -3.55 -2.93
N LEU A 91 9.70 -4.01 -2.09
CA LEU A 91 9.51 -4.02 -0.64
C LEU A 91 10.36 -2.91 -0.04
N SER A 92 9.84 -2.26 0.98
CA SER A 92 10.58 -1.19 1.64
C SER A 92 11.14 -1.61 2.99
#